data_cf26ec25059b86971c08af6391f91d7d
#
_entry.id   cf26ec25059b86971c08af6391f91d7d
#
_cell.length_a   1.000
_cell.length_b   1.000
_cell.length_c   1.000
_cell.angle_alpha   90.00
_cell.angle_beta   90.00
_cell.angle_gamma   90.00
#
_symmetry.space_group_name_H-M   'P 1'
#
loop_
_entity.id
_entity.type
_entity.pdbx_description
1 polymer ?
#
loop_
_entity_poly.entity_id
_entity_poly.type
_entity_poly.pdbx_seq_one_letter_code
_entity_poly.pdbx_strand_id
1 'polypeptide(L)'
;MAEPLTHDTLIQESWRRCRAYGLDHQSAPSFDQLPAEGIRQLLESQHSLVQTTHQEVLPYYENILSNSNCLIMLADNQGQVLTSWGTQRFIEPTLARGFSPGASWMERASGTNAIGTALACAQAVHIEHDEHFLKANRFMTGSAAPIFDAQREIIAV
;
A
#
# COMPACT_ATOMS: atom_id res chain seq x y z
N MET A 1 -6.93 21.20 -13.15
CA MET A 1 -6.66 20.22 -12.10
C MET A 1 -7.90 20.05 -11.25
N ALA A 2 -8.27 18.81 -11.01
CA ALA A 2 -9.36 18.53 -10.06
C ALA A 2 -8.90 18.89 -8.64
N GLU A 3 -9.82 19.42 -7.83
CA GLU A 3 -9.54 19.64 -6.42
C GLU A 3 -9.34 18.29 -5.71
N PRO A 4 -8.43 18.23 -4.72
CA PRO A 4 -8.26 17.00 -3.92
C PRO A 4 -9.57 16.65 -3.22
N LEU A 5 -9.84 15.34 -3.13
CA LEU A 5 -10.98 14.85 -2.36
C LEU A 5 -10.78 15.16 -0.87
N THR A 6 -11.86 15.51 -0.18
CA THR A 6 -11.84 15.55 1.28
C THR A 6 -11.67 14.15 1.84
N HIS A 7 -11.20 14.05 3.07
CA HIS A 7 -10.98 12.75 3.71
C HIS A 7 -12.25 11.89 3.74
N ASP A 8 -13.37 12.46 4.18
CA ASP A 8 -14.64 11.73 4.24
C ASP A 8 -15.11 11.25 2.86
N THR A 9 -15.02 12.09 1.86
CA THR A 9 -15.38 11.73 0.49
C THR A 9 -14.49 10.62 -0.04
N LEU A 10 -13.19 10.70 0.23
CA LEU A 10 -12.21 9.70 -0.17
C LEU A 10 -12.55 8.33 0.40
N ILE A 11 -12.89 8.25 1.69
CA ILE A 11 -13.29 7.00 2.34
C ILE A 11 -14.59 6.45 1.75
N GLN A 12 -15.60 7.30 1.57
CA GLN A 12 -16.88 6.90 1.00
C GLN A 12 -16.72 6.36 -0.43
N GLU A 13 -15.93 7.04 -1.25
CA GLU A 13 -15.65 6.61 -2.63
C GLU A 13 -14.90 5.28 -2.65
N SER A 14 -13.93 5.08 -1.76
CA SER A 14 -13.21 3.82 -1.64
C SER A 14 -14.15 2.68 -1.25
N TRP A 15 -15.01 2.89 -0.26
CA TRP A 15 -15.97 1.87 0.18
C TRP A 15 -16.96 1.53 -0.93
N ARG A 16 -17.38 2.52 -1.72
CA ARG A 16 -18.24 2.27 -2.87
C ARG A 16 -17.55 1.39 -3.91
N ARG A 17 -16.28 1.66 -4.23
CA ARG A 17 -15.49 0.81 -5.13
C ARG A 17 -15.35 -0.61 -4.59
N CYS A 18 -15.07 -0.76 -3.31
CA CYS A 18 -14.94 -2.07 -2.68
C CYS A 18 -16.22 -2.91 -2.83
N ARG A 19 -17.39 -2.31 -2.61
CA ARG A 19 -18.67 -3.00 -2.83
C ARG A 19 -18.86 -3.37 -4.29
N ALA A 20 -18.48 -2.50 -5.21
CA ALA A 20 -18.56 -2.78 -6.65
C ALA A 20 -17.66 -3.95 -7.07
N TYR A 21 -16.55 -4.17 -6.37
CA TYR A 21 -15.68 -5.34 -6.58
C TYR A 21 -16.25 -6.64 -5.98
N GLY A 22 -17.38 -6.57 -5.29
CA GLY A 22 -17.99 -7.73 -4.65
C GLY A 22 -17.44 -8.05 -3.26
N LEU A 23 -16.68 -7.14 -2.66
CA LEU A 23 -16.19 -7.30 -1.29
C LEU A 23 -17.28 -6.95 -0.27
N ASP A 24 -17.22 -7.59 0.88
CA ASP A 24 -17.93 -7.18 2.08
C ASP A 24 -16.93 -7.01 3.24
N HIS A 25 -17.38 -6.51 4.37
CA HIS A 25 -16.49 -6.24 5.50
C HIS A 25 -15.83 -7.49 6.09
N GLN A 26 -16.40 -8.66 5.87
CA GLN A 26 -15.86 -9.94 6.37
C GLN A 26 -14.97 -10.65 5.35
N SER A 27 -14.86 -10.12 4.12
CA SER A 27 -14.01 -10.71 3.10
C SER A 27 -12.57 -10.75 3.59
N ALA A 28 -11.85 -11.84 3.30
CA ALA A 28 -10.43 -11.93 3.57
C ALA A 28 -9.64 -11.20 2.46
N PRO A 29 -8.56 -10.49 2.79
CA PRO A 29 -7.68 -9.93 1.77
C PRO A 29 -7.02 -11.06 0.98
N SER A 30 -6.99 -10.93 -0.35
CA SER A 30 -6.43 -11.98 -1.22
C SER A 30 -4.93 -11.83 -1.43
N PHE A 31 -4.43 -10.61 -1.42
CA PHE A 31 -3.04 -10.23 -1.72
C PHE A 31 -2.51 -10.65 -3.09
N ASP A 32 -3.21 -11.49 -3.84
CA ASP A 32 -2.86 -11.95 -5.21
C ASP A 32 -1.35 -12.11 -5.42
N GLN A 33 -0.70 -12.87 -4.52
CA GLN A 33 0.76 -13.01 -4.49
C GLN A 33 1.29 -13.53 -5.83
N LEU A 34 2.27 -12.81 -6.40
CA LEU A 34 2.97 -13.26 -7.61
C LEU A 34 3.74 -14.55 -7.36
N PRO A 35 3.87 -15.43 -8.38
CA PRO A 35 4.78 -16.55 -8.32
C PRO A 35 6.24 -16.08 -8.25
N ALA A 36 7.15 -16.94 -7.80
CA ALA A 36 8.56 -16.59 -7.57
C ALA A 36 9.22 -15.93 -8.78
N GLU A 37 8.96 -16.43 -9.98
CA GLU A 37 9.51 -15.85 -11.22
C GLU A 37 8.93 -14.44 -11.48
N GLY A 38 7.65 -14.24 -11.21
CA GLY A 38 7.03 -12.92 -11.34
C GLY A 38 7.62 -11.91 -10.36
N ILE A 39 7.89 -12.33 -9.13
CA ILE A 39 8.56 -11.49 -8.11
C ILE A 39 9.96 -11.12 -8.58
N ARG A 40 10.73 -12.08 -9.09
CA ARG A 40 12.08 -11.84 -9.59
C ARG A 40 12.06 -10.79 -10.72
N GLN A 41 11.18 -10.95 -11.70
CA GLN A 41 11.03 -10.01 -12.82
C GLN A 41 10.61 -8.62 -12.34
N LEU A 42 9.67 -8.54 -11.39
CA LEU A 42 9.22 -7.29 -10.80
C LEU A 42 10.38 -6.54 -10.14
N LEU A 43 11.16 -7.23 -9.30
CA LEU A 43 12.27 -6.62 -8.58
C LEU A 43 13.40 -6.21 -9.52
N GLU A 44 13.67 -6.97 -10.58
CA GLU A 44 14.65 -6.58 -11.61
C GLU A 44 14.22 -5.31 -12.33
N SER A 45 12.95 -5.23 -12.76
CA SER A 45 12.43 -4.07 -13.49
C SER A 45 12.38 -2.80 -12.63
N GLN A 46 12.24 -2.93 -11.32
CA GLN A 46 12.10 -1.82 -10.37
C GLN A 46 13.35 -1.59 -9.50
N HIS A 47 14.46 -2.21 -9.87
CA HIS A 47 15.69 -2.17 -9.07
C HIS A 47 16.16 -0.74 -8.76
N SER A 48 16.17 0.14 -9.76
CA SER A 48 16.57 1.55 -9.59
C SER A 48 15.72 2.28 -8.55
N LEU A 49 14.41 2.10 -8.62
CA LEU A 49 13.47 2.73 -7.70
C LEU A 49 13.69 2.25 -6.26
N VAL A 50 13.82 0.94 -6.08
CA VAL A 50 14.08 0.32 -4.76
C VAL A 50 15.40 0.82 -4.20
N GLN A 51 16.45 0.83 -5.01
CA GLN A 51 17.77 1.25 -4.58
C GLN A 51 17.81 2.74 -4.23
N THR A 52 17.19 3.60 -5.03
CA THR A 52 17.11 5.03 -4.76
C THR A 52 16.36 5.28 -3.46
N THR A 53 15.25 4.59 -3.22
CA THR A 53 14.49 4.72 -1.97
C THR A 53 15.33 4.29 -0.78
N HIS A 54 16.04 3.18 -0.89
CA HIS A 54 16.92 2.70 0.17
C HIS A 54 18.04 3.69 0.51
N GLN A 55 18.67 4.29 -0.50
CA GLN A 55 19.82 5.17 -0.32
C GLN A 55 19.44 6.60 0.05
N GLU A 56 18.36 7.14 -0.53
CA GLU A 56 18.04 8.56 -0.46
C GLU A 56 16.89 8.88 0.51
N VAL A 57 15.99 7.94 0.75
CA VAL A 57 14.78 8.18 1.55
C VAL A 57 14.90 7.58 2.95
N LEU A 58 15.26 6.31 3.06
CA LEU A 58 15.30 5.61 4.34
C LEU A 58 16.17 6.25 5.42
N PRO A 59 17.34 6.84 5.12
CA PRO A 59 18.16 7.47 6.16
C PRO A 59 17.42 8.53 6.97
N TYR A 60 16.43 9.21 6.38
CA TYR A 60 15.59 10.17 7.07
C TYR A 60 14.62 9.55 8.06
N TYR A 61 14.33 8.26 7.93
CA TYR A 61 13.34 7.54 8.73
C TYR A 61 13.95 6.50 9.68
N GLU A 62 15.27 6.35 9.72
CA GLU A 62 15.94 5.35 10.55
C GLU A 62 15.54 5.44 12.03
N ASN A 63 15.45 6.65 12.57
CA ASN A 63 15.07 6.86 13.96
C ASN A 63 13.62 6.39 14.23
N ILE A 64 12.70 6.67 13.32
CA ILE A 64 11.30 6.21 13.42
C ILE A 64 11.24 4.69 13.34
N LEU A 65 11.95 4.10 12.39
CA LEU A 65 11.96 2.63 12.20
C LEU A 65 12.56 1.91 13.41
N SER A 66 13.57 2.51 14.06
CA SER A 66 14.25 1.90 15.22
C SER A 66 13.47 2.00 16.51
N ASN A 67 12.62 3.02 16.65
CA ASN A 67 11.99 3.39 17.92
C ASN A 67 10.47 3.20 17.93
N SER A 68 9.87 2.67 16.86
CA SER A 68 8.43 2.47 16.78
C SER A 68 8.08 1.15 16.10
N ASN A 69 6.87 0.67 16.35
CA ASN A 69 6.29 -0.48 15.64
C ASN A 69 5.74 0.00 14.29
N CYS A 70 6.63 0.34 13.38
CA CYS A 70 6.31 0.95 12.12
C CYS A 70 6.93 0.14 10.97
N LEU A 71 6.23 0.11 9.86
CA LEU A 71 6.68 -0.50 8.63
C LEU A 71 6.55 0.53 7.51
N ILE A 72 7.62 0.70 6.73
CA ILE A 72 7.59 1.51 5.51
C ILE A 72 7.60 0.54 4.34
N MET A 73 6.68 0.71 3.40
CA MET A 73 6.60 -0.11 2.20
C MET A 73 6.72 0.76 0.96
N LEU A 74 7.35 0.20 -0.06
CA LEU A 74 7.36 0.73 -1.41
C LEU A 74 6.61 -0.25 -2.30
N ALA A 75 5.65 0.25 -3.06
CA ALA A 75 4.90 -0.53 -4.03
C ALA A 75 4.96 0.13 -5.41
N ASP A 76 4.76 -0.65 -6.45
CA ASP A 76 4.69 -0.14 -7.81
C ASP A 76 3.33 0.52 -8.10
N ASN A 77 3.12 0.96 -9.34
CA ASN A 77 1.87 1.60 -9.75
C ASN A 77 0.68 0.64 -9.88
N GLN A 78 0.90 -0.65 -9.70
CA GLN A 78 -0.14 -1.68 -9.62
C GLN A 78 -0.42 -2.11 -8.17
N GLY A 79 0.17 -1.41 -7.20
CA GLY A 79 0.00 -1.74 -5.78
C GLY A 79 0.74 -3.00 -5.35
N GLN A 80 1.66 -3.50 -6.15
CA GLN A 80 2.47 -4.67 -5.81
C GLN A 80 3.65 -4.26 -4.94
N VAL A 81 3.80 -4.89 -3.79
CA VAL A 81 4.90 -4.60 -2.86
C VAL A 81 6.23 -4.92 -3.51
N LEU A 82 7.13 -3.96 -3.51
CA LEU A 82 8.51 -4.12 -3.98
C LEU A 82 9.43 -4.48 -2.82
N THR A 83 9.29 -3.78 -1.71
CA THR A 83 10.08 -4.01 -0.51
C THR A 83 9.43 -3.33 0.69
N SER A 84 9.86 -3.74 1.87
CA SER A 84 9.42 -3.14 3.13
C SER A 84 10.59 -3.05 4.11
N TRP A 85 10.54 -2.05 4.98
CA TRP A 85 11.54 -1.80 6.02
C TRP A 85 10.86 -1.55 7.36
N GLY A 86 11.42 -2.07 8.42
CA GLY A 86 10.89 -1.90 9.77
C GLY A 86 10.52 -3.21 10.42
N THR A 87 9.63 -3.16 11.42
CA THR A 87 9.23 -4.33 12.18
C THR A 87 7.85 -4.84 11.75
N GLN A 88 7.72 -6.16 11.63
CA GLN A 88 6.46 -6.83 11.35
C GLN A 88 5.86 -7.50 12.60
N ARG A 89 6.37 -7.21 13.79
CA ARG A 89 5.93 -7.85 15.04
C ARG A 89 4.45 -7.61 15.38
N PHE A 90 3.87 -6.53 14.89
CA PHE A 90 2.47 -6.18 15.12
C PHE A 90 1.52 -6.86 14.12
N ILE A 91 2.06 -7.61 13.15
CA ILE A 91 1.27 -8.21 12.07
C ILE A 91 0.96 -9.66 12.44
N GLU A 92 -0.31 -10.02 12.38
CA GLU A 92 -0.75 -11.41 12.50
C GLU A 92 -0.06 -12.28 11.45
N PRO A 93 0.44 -13.49 11.81
CA PRO A 93 1.13 -14.35 10.85
C PRO A 93 0.34 -14.65 9.57
N THR A 94 -0.98 -14.73 9.67
CA THR A 94 -1.86 -14.96 8.51
C THR A 94 -1.86 -13.81 7.52
N LEU A 95 -1.51 -12.60 7.95
CA LEU A 95 -1.44 -11.40 7.11
C LEU A 95 -0.01 -11.07 6.66
N ALA A 96 0.99 -11.78 7.16
CA ALA A 96 2.40 -11.48 6.88
C ALA A 96 2.74 -11.50 5.38
N ARG A 97 2.07 -12.36 4.62
CA ARG A 97 2.24 -12.45 3.16
C ARG A 97 1.93 -11.14 2.44
N GLY A 98 0.98 -10.36 2.96
CA GLY A 98 0.61 -9.08 2.38
C GLY A 98 1.73 -8.03 2.41
N PHE A 99 2.73 -8.23 3.27
CA PHE A 99 3.83 -7.29 3.45
C PHE A 99 5.13 -7.73 2.78
N SER A 100 5.08 -8.82 2.01
CA SER A 100 6.23 -9.34 1.28
C SER A 100 6.18 -8.97 -0.20
N PRO A 101 7.34 -8.96 -0.90
CA PRO A 101 7.39 -8.61 -2.32
C PRO A 101 6.42 -9.43 -3.16
N GLY A 102 5.75 -8.77 -4.10
CA GLY A 102 4.78 -9.38 -5.00
C GLY A 102 3.35 -9.43 -4.50
N ALA A 103 3.08 -9.08 -3.23
CA ALA A 103 1.71 -8.98 -2.72
C ALA A 103 1.01 -7.74 -3.28
N SER A 104 -0.27 -7.85 -3.61
CA SER A 104 -1.07 -6.73 -4.13
C SER A 104 -1.89 -6.08 -3.02
N TRP A 105 -1.81 -4.76 -2.95
CA TRP A 105 -2.66 -3.92 -2.09
C TRP A 105 -3.68 -3.11 -2.88
N MET A 106 -3.98 -3.51 -4.11
CA MET A 106 -5.11 -2.91 -4.84
C MET A 106 -6.40 -3.08 -4.07
N GLU A 107 -7.28 -2.09 -4.14
CA GLU A 107 -8.56 -2.14 -3.40
C GLU A 107 -9.41 -3.37 -3.73
N ARG A 108 -9.37 -3.86 -4.98
CA ARG A 108 -10.11 -5.06 -5.39
C ARG A 108 -9.65 -6.33 -4.65
N ALA A 109 -8.41 -6.37 -4.19
CA ALA A 109 -7.82 -7.52 -3.50
C ALA A 109 -7.86 -7.38 -1.97
N SER A 110 -7.67 -6.17 -1.48
CA SER A 110 -7.43 -5.92 -0.05
C SER A 110 -8.36 -4.87 0.56
N GLY A 111 -9.32 -4.36 -0.21
CA GLY A 111 -10.23 -3.31 0.25
C GLY A 111 -9.54 -1.97 0.44
N THR A 112 -10.23 -1.02 1.06
CA THR A 112 -9.67 0.29 1.40
C THR A 112 -8.40 0.13 2.22
N ASN A 113 -7.30 0.70 1.73
CA ASN A 113 -6.02 0.71 2.41
C ASN A 113 -5.17 1.88 1.88
N ALA A 114 -4.12 2.25 2.59
CA ALA A 114 -3.33 3.42 2.23
C ALA A 114 -2.76 3.33 0.81
N ILE A 115 -2.15 2.20 0.45
CA ILE A 115 -1.52 2.01 -0.87
C ILE A 115 -2.56 2.04 -1.99
N GLY A 116 -3.54 1.14 -1.93
CA GLY A 116 -4.54 0.99 -2.99
C GLY A 116 -5.43 2.22 -3.14
N THR A 117 -5.80 2.85 -2.04
CA THR A 117 -6.64 4.05 -2.06
C THR A 117 -5.87 5.27 -2.57
N ALA A 118 -4.58 5.42 -2.20
CA ALA A 118 -3.74 6.48 -2.76
C ALA A 118 -3.59 6.35 -4.28
N LEU A 119 -3.42 5.12 -4.79
CA LEU A 119 -3.36 4.87 -6.23
C LEU A 119 -4.69 5.18 -6.92
N ALA A 120 -5.81 4.76 -6.32
CA ALA A 120 -7.14 4.99 -6.90
C ALA A 120 -7.51 6.47 -6.95
N CYS A 121 -7.10 7.27 -5.96
CA CYS A 121 -7.41 8.69 -5.85
C CYS A 121 -6.33 9.60 -6.42
N ALA A 122 -5.15 9.06 -6.75
CA ALA A 122 -3.98 9.81 -7.21
C ALA A 122 -3.59 10.96 -6.26
N GLN A 123 -3.75 10.75 -4.95
CA GLN A 123 -3.39 11.72 -3.91
C GLN A 123 -2.91 11.03 -2.64
N ALA A 124 -2.22 11.78 -1.78
CA ALA A 124 -1.82 11.29 -0.47
C ALA A 124 -3.06 11.00 0.39
N VAL A 125 -3.01 9.89 1.13
CA VAL A 125 -4.12 9.45 1.97
C VAL A 125 -3.60 9.00 3.35
N HIS A 126 -4.50 9.04 4.32
CA HIS A 126 -4.32 8.47 5.64
C HIS A 126 -5.56 7.64 5.98
N ILE A 127 -5.38 6.38 6.29
CA ILE A 127 -6.47 5.44 6.59
C ILE A 127 -6.30 4.95 8.02
N GLU A 128 -7.29 5.20 8.85
CA GLU A 128 -7.28 4.78 10.27
C GLU A 128 -8.21 3.60 10.49
N HIS A 129 -7.76 2.62 11.22
CA HIS A 129 -8.53 1.50 11.80
C HIS A 129 -9.86 1.18 11.09
N ASP A 130 -10.97 1.69 11.60
CA ASP A 130 -12.33 1.38 11.12
C ASP A 130 -12.64 1.97 9.74
N GLU A 131 -11.78 2.81 9.20
CA GLU A 131 -11.88 3.31 7.83
C GLU A 131 -11.49 2.26 6.79
N HIS A 132 -10.74 1.23 7.19
CA HIS A 132 -10.49 0.07 6.34
C HIS A 132 -11.79 -0.69 6.08
N PHE A 133 -12.08 -0.95 4.81
CA PHE A 133 -13.30 -1.65 4.42
C PHE A 133 -13.33 -3.08 4.97
N LEU A 134 -12.21 -3.82 4.85
CA LEU A 134 -12.10 -5.17 5.40
C LEU A 134 -11.76 -5.12 6.88
N LYS A 135 -12.52 -5.83 7.70
CA LYS A 135 -12.25 -5.93 9.15
C LYS A 135 -10.86 -6.48 9.45
N ALA A 136 -10.35 -7.37 8.60
CA ALA A 136 -9.01 -7.93 8.77
C ALA A 136 -7.90 -6.87 8.78
N ASN A 137 -8.11 -5.71 8.16
CA ASN A 137 -7.13 -4.63 8.06
C ASN A 137 -7.29 -3.54 9.14
N ARG A 138 -8.30 -3.63 10.00
CA ARG A 138 -8.62 -2.58 10.98
C ARG A 138 -7.68 -2.53 12.18
N PHE A 139 -6.71 -3.45 12.26
CA PHE A 139 -5.66 -3.42 13.29
C PHE A 139 -4.64 -2.30 13.09
N MET A 140 -4.55 -1.74 11.87
CA MET A 140 -3.47 -0.81 11.47
C MET A 140 -4.00 0.57 11.11
N THR A 141 -3.10 1.53 11.12
CA THR A 141 -3.23 2.81 10.42
C THR A 141 -2.17 2.86 9.33
N GLY A 142 -2.49 3.52 8.23
CA GLY A 142 -1.55 3.66 7.13
C GLY A 142 -1.63 5.02 6.46
N SER A 143 -0.48 5.52 6.05
CA SER A 143 -0.39 6.72 5.21
C SER A 143 0.38 6.36 3.96
N ALA A 144 -0.05 6.88 2.83
CA ALA A 144 0.63 6.65 1.56
C ALA A 144 0.52 7.89 0.67
N ALA A 145 1.50 8.06 -0.19
CA ALA A 145 1.52 9.12 -1.19
C ALA A 145 2.00 8.55 -2.52
N PRO A 146 1.31 8.83 -3.62
CA PRO A 146 1.79 8.43 -4.94
C PRO A 146 3.11 9.12 -5.29
N ILE A 147 3.95 8.41 -6.02
CA ILE A 147 5.17 8.95 -6.60
C ILE A 147 4.93 9.15 -8.09
N PHE A 148 5.14 10.38 -8.55
CA PHE A 148 4.91 10.78 -9.94
C PHE A 148 6.23 10.94 -10.67
N ASP A 149 6.24 10.63 -11.97
CA ASP A 149 7.34 10.97 -12.85
C ASP A 149 7.24 12.43 -13.35
N ALA A 150 8.17 12.81 -14.23
CA ALA A 150 8.20 14.16 -14.80
C ALA A 150 6.96 14.48 -15.66
N GLN A 151 6.28 13.47 -16.18
CA GLN A 151 5.05 13.58 -16.97
C GLN A 151 3.79 13.52 -16.11
N ARG A 152 3.94 13.49 -14.77
CA ARG A 152 2.86 13.37 -13.79
C ARG A 152 2.09 12.05 -13.85
N GLU A 153 2.72 11.00 -14.35
CA GLU A 153 2.19 9.65 -14.26
C GLU A 153 2.64 8.99 -12.97
N ILE A 154 1.76 8.22 -12.34
CA ILE A 154 2.10 7.49 -11.12
C ILE A 154 3.01 6.32 -11.46
N ILE A 155 4.19 6.28 -10.86
CA ILE A 155 5.16 5.20 -11.05
C ILE A 155 5.26 4.28 -9.83
N ALA A 156 4.87 4.75 -8.65
CA ALA A 156 4.95 4.01 -7.40
C ALA A 156 4.15 4.67 -6.29
N VAL A 157 4.16 4.06 -5.12
CA VAL A 157 3.57 4.59 -3.88
C VAL A 157 4.37 4.11 -2.68
#